data_2996cefda496b9ded47a6abce6f83d45
#
_entry.id   2996cefda496b9ded47a6abce6f83d45
#
_cell.length_a   1.000
_cell.length_b   1.000
_cell.length_c   1.000
_cell.angle_alpha   90.00
_cell.angle_beta   90.00
_cell.angle_gamma   90.00
#
_symmetry.space_group_name_H-M   'P 1'
#
loop_
_entity.id
_entity.type
_entity.pdbx_description
1 polymer ?
#
loop_
_entity_poly.entity_id
_entity_poly.type
_entity_poly.pdbx_seq_one_letter_code
_entity_poly.pdbx_strand_id
1 'polypeptide(L)'
;MALQGLAAAEDSRTDELLTKLGGLFRVQGANWIEVDFSDWHKNTAGAELFDELKRAVFSCRRVSFSYFAGEGGGTVRTVEPVKLIFKSKDWYLYGFCLLRNDYRFFKLTRIKNLTLLPETFLRKKADVPELKPTIQQERLISVRLKFSPAAAFRVYDEFTDTVEKDAQGSLYVTVDMPERTLYSYILSYGDAVEILEPDELRRSMREKLTRIAEKYKT
;
A
#
# COMPACT_ATOMS: atom_id res chain seq x y z
N MET A 1 2.07 21.49 -3.58
CA MET A 1 1.79 20.09 -3.17
C MET A 1 0.60 19.49 -3.91
N ALA A 2 -0.59 20.10 -3.98
CA ALA A 2 -1.74 19.54 -4.71
C ALA A 2 -1.56 19.47 -6.24
N LEU A 3 -0.78 20.34 -6.85
CA LEU A 3 -0.56 20.40 -8.30
C LEU A 3 0.47 19.35 -8.79
N GLN A 4 1.40 18.92 -7.93
CA GLN A 4 2.37 17.88 -8.29
C GLN A 4 1.75 16.46 -8.37
N GLY A 5 0.64 16.23 -7.66
CA GLY A 5 -0.15 15.00 -7.81
C GLY A 5 -0.88 14.90 -9.17
N LEU A 6 -1.06 16.03 -9.87
CA LEU A 6 -1.64 16.07 -11.22
C LEU A 6 -0.63 15.73 -12.31
N ALA A 7 0.66 16.00 -12.10
CA ALA A 7 1.74 15.64 -13.04
C ALA A 7 1.92 14.12 -13.18
N ALA A 8 1.52 13.34 -12.17
CA ALA A 8 1.52 11.88 -12.23
C ALA A 8 0.51 11.28 -13.24
N ALA A 9 -0.33 12.10 -13.85
CA ALA A 9 -1.34 11.68 -14.82
C ALA A 9 -0.90 12.05 -16.24
N GLU A 10 0.33 11.71 -16.66
CA GLU A 10 0.90 11.89 -18.01
C GLU A 10 -0.09 12.43 -19.07
N ASP A 11 -0.39 13.72 -18.99
CA ASP A 11 -1.05 14.41 -20.08
C ASP A 11 -0.18 15.63 -20.37
N SER A 12 0.31 15.76 -21.61
CA SER A 12 1.15 16.89 -22.07
C SER A 12 0.50 18.25 -21.78
N ARG A 13 -0.79 18.28 -21.55
CA ARG A 13 -1.54 19.45 -21.09
C ARG A 13 -1.31 19.81 -19.62
N THR A 14 -0.91 18.85 -18.80
CA THR A 14 -0.70 19.07 -17.36
C THR A 14 0.58 19.86 -17.12
N ASP A 15 1.66 19.57 -17.86
CA ASP A 15 2.89 20.35 -17.78
C ASP A 15 2.71 21.78 -18.27
N GLU A 16 1.93 21.96 -19.32
CA GLU A 16 1.59 23.30 -19.84
C GLU A 16 0.74 24.11 -18.83
N LEU A 17 -0.21 23.47 -18.17
CA LEU A 17 -1.02 24.08 -17.12
C LEU A 17 -0.20 24.40 -15.86
N LEU A 18 0.71 23.51 -15.47
CA LEU A 18 1.62 23.72 -14.33
C LEU A 18 2.58 24.89 -14.61
N THR A 19 3.09 24.99 -15.83
CA THR A 19 3.95 26.10 -16.27
C THR A 19 3.17 27.42 -16.26
N LYS A 20 1.93 27.44 -16.78
CA LYS A 20 1.07 28.63 -16.79
C LYS A 20 0.66 29.06 -15.38
N LEU A 21 0.31 28.13 -14.50
CA LEU A 21 -0.01 28.40 -13.11
C LEU A 21 1.22 28.86 -12.32
N GLY A 22 2.38 28.25 -12.55
CA GLY A 22 3.67 28.71 -11.96
C GLY A 22 4.00 30.15 -12.32
N GLY A 23 3.75 30.54 -13.57
CA GLY A 23 3.90 31.94 -14.04
C GLY A 23 2.93 32.91 -13.36
N LEU A 24 1.68 32.50 -13.14
CA LEU A 24 0.66 33.30 -12.47
C LEU A 24 0.98 33.55 -10.97
N PHE A 25 1.54 32.56 -10.29
CA PHE A 25 1.89 32.67 -8.85
C PHE A 25 3.30 33.22 -8.60
N ARG A 26 4.05 33.62 -9.66
CA ARG A 26 5.45 34.10 -9.57
C ARG A 26 6.34 33.16 -8.73
N VAL A 27 6.11 31.86 -8.82
CA VAL A 27 7.00 30.88 -8.18
C VAL A 27 8.21 30.69 -9.10
N GLN A 28 9.14 31.64 -9.04
CA GLN A 28 10.50 31.48 -9.55
C GLN A 28 11.26 30.66 -8.51
N GLY A 29 11.19 29.35 -8.60
CA GLY A 29 11.99 28.46 -7.76
C GLY A 29 12.51 27.31 -8.62
N ALA A 30 13.78 26.98 -8.48
CA ALA A 30 14.30 25.76 -9.02
C ALA A 30 13.38 24.60 -8.59
N ASN A 31 13.10 23.68 -9.49
CA ASN A 31 12.35 22.46 -9.18
C ASN A 31 13.21 21.62 -8.24
N TRP A 32 13.09 21.85 -6.92
CA TRP A 32 13.89 21.22 -5.88
C TRP A 32 13.27 19.93 -5.35
N ILE A 33 12.08 19.59 -5.83
CA ILE A 33 11.40 18.32 -5.54
C ILE A 33 11.02 17.69 -6.87
N GLU A 34 11.53 16.50 -7.11
CA GLU A 34 11.12 15.61 -8.17
C GLU A 34 10.41 14.41 -7.55
N VAL A 35 9.24 14.04 -8.07
CA VAL A 35 8.50 12.88 -7.62
C VAL A 35 8.44 11.90 -8.77
N ASP A 36 9.20 10.81 -8.64
CA ASP A 36 9.24 9.74 -9.61
C ASP A 36 8.16 8.69 -9.30
N PHE A 37 7.23 8.51 -10.23
CA PHE A 37 6.21 7.47 -10.22
C PHE A 37 6.51 6.36 -11.24
N SER A 38 7.71 6.31 -11.82
CA SER A 38 8.06 5.41 -12.93
C SER A 38 7.89 3.93 -12.59
N ASP A 39 8.09 3.53 -11.34
CA ASP A 39 7.86 2.15 -10.90
C ASP A 39 6.40 1.72 -11.02
N TRP A 40 5.49 2.68 -11.02
CA TRP A 40 4.06 2.44 -11.18
C TRP A 40 3.70 2.20 -12.65
N HIS A 41 4.39 2.88 -13.58
CA HIS A 41 4.18 2.78 -15.02
C HIS A 41 4.88 1.58 -15.68
N LYS A 42 5.84 0.94 -15.01
CA LYS A 42 6.48 -0.27 -15.53
C LYS A 42 5.52 -1.45 -15.72
N ASN A 43 4.34 -1.40 -15.09
CA ASN A 43 3.28 -2.39 -15.27
C ASN A 43 2.15 -1.79 -16.14
N THR A 44 2.19 -2.01 -17.45
CA THR A 44 1.19 -1.53 -18.41
C THR A 44 -0.24 -1.87 -17.99
N ALA A 45 -0.47 -3.07 -17.45
CA ALA A 45 -1.78 -3.48 -16.93
C ALA A 45 -2.24 -2.63 -15.73
N GLY A 46 -1.30 -2.10 -14.94
CA GLY A 46 -1.62 -1.19 -13.83
C GLY A 46 -2.03 0.20 -14.30
N ALA A 47 -1.37 0.72 -15.35
CA ALA A 47 -1.70 2.00 -15.96
C ALA A 47 -3.08 1.95 -16.64
N GLU A 48 -3.36 0.91 -17.41
CA GLU A 48 -4.68 0.70 -18.05
C GLU A 48 -5.81 0.63 -17.02
N LEU A 49 -5.60 -0.13 -15.93
CA LEU A 49 -6.56 -0.24 -14.82
C LEU A 49 -6.85 1.13 -14.19
N PHE A 50 -5.80 1.93 -13.98
CA PHE A 50 -5.93 3.27 -13.41
C PHE A 50 -6.74 4.19 -14.32
N ASP A 51 -6.45 4.21 -15.63
CA ASP A 51 -7.15 5.02 -16.60
C ASP A 51 -8.62 4.62 -16.77
N GLU A 52 -8.91 3.32 -16.73
CA GLU A 52 -10.30 2.85 -16.74
C GLU A 52 -11.05 3.29 -15.49
N LEU A 53 -10.45 3.16 -14.31
CA LEU A 53 -11.05 3.63 -13.06
C LEU A 53 -11.20 5.15 -13.03
N LYS A 54 -10.22 5.91 -13.55
CA LYS A 54 -10.29 7.37 -13.72
C LYS A 54 -11.49 7.74 -14.59
N ARG A 55 -11.66 7.09 -15.75
CA ARG A 55 -12.83 7.29 -16.62
C ARG A 55 -14.14 6.97 -15.91
N ALA A 56 -14.22 5.88 -15.16
CA ALA A 56 -15.39 5.49 -14.38
C ALA A 56 -15.77 6.53 -13.33
N VAL A 57 -14.78 7.06 -12.61
CA VAL A 57 -14.97 8.14 -11.60
C VAL A 57 -15.54 9.40 -12.25
N PHE A 58 -14.97 9.84 -13.39
CA PHE A 58 -15.41 11.07 -14.05
C PHE A 58 -16.79 10.92 -14.69
N SER A 59 -17.08 9.78 -15.32
CA SER A 59 -18.36 9.51 -15.98
C SER A 59 -19.45 9.03 -15.03
N CYS A 60 -19.19 8.90 -13.73
CA CYS A 60 -20.12 8.37 -12.72
C CYS A 60 -20.72 7.02 -13.15
N ARG A 61 -19.90 6.13 -13.73
CA ARG A 61 -20.32 4.79 -14.14
C ARG A 61 -19.90 3.76 -13.14
N ARG A 62 -20.77 2.79 -12.90
CA ARG A 62 -20.45 1.63 -12.05
C ARG A 62 -19.35 0.78 -12.66
N VAL A 63 -18.59 0.14 -11.80
CA VAL A 63 -17.56 -0.83 -12.18
C VAL A 63 -17.81 -2.16 -11.51
N SER A 64 -17.51 -3.24 -12.22
CA SER A 64 -17.47 -4.60 -11.67
C SER A 64 -16.07 -5.14 -11.76
N PHE A 65 -15.59 -5.84 -10.73
CA PHE A 65 -14.27 -6.46 -10.70
C PHE A 65 -14.18 -7.60 -9.70
N SER A 66 -13.21 -8.50 -9.90
CA SER A 66 -12.81 -9.49 -8.91
C SER A 66 -11.84 -8.85 -7.91
N TYR A 67 -12.10 -8.98 -6.61
CA TYR A 67 -11.29 -8.42 -5.55
C TYR A 67 -10.73 -9.49 -4.63
N PHE A 68 -9.42 -9.49 -4.42
CA PHE A 68 -8.71 -10.43 -3.56
C PHE A 68 -8.39 -9.76 -2.21
N ALA A 69 -9.19 -10.05 -1.19
CA ALA A 69 -9.09 -9.46 0.14
C ALA A 69 -8.69 -10.51 1.18
N GLY A 70 -7.41 -10.75 1.37
CA GLY A 70 -6.92 -11.65 2.41
C GLY A 70 -6.98 -13.14 2.05
N GLU A 71 -7.13 -14.00 3.06
CA GLU A 71 -7.22 -15.46 2.93
C GLU A 71 -8.58 -15.85 2.35
N GLY A 72 -8.60 -16.23 1.09
CA GLY A 72 -9.81 -16.65 0.38
C GLY A 72 -9.78 -16.27 -1.08
N GLY A 73 -10.58 -16.94 -1.88
CA GLY A 73 -10.72 -16.67 -3.31
C GLY A 73 -11.22 -15.25 -3.60
N GLY A 74 -11.01 -14.80 -4.83
CA GLY A 74 -11.52 -13.52 -5.30
C GLY A 74 -13.06 -13.46 -5.23
N THR A 75 -13.58 -12.32 -4.80
CA THR A 75 -15.02 -12.05 -4.77
C THR A 75 -15.37 -10.95 -5.76
N VAL A 76 -16.44 -11.14 -6.53
CA VAL A 76 -16.92 -10.12 -7.45
C VAL A 76 -17.53 -8.96 -6.68
N ARG A 77 -17.15 -7.74 -7.06
CA ARG A 77 -17.63 -6.49 -6.47
C ARG A 77 -18.22 -5.60 -7.55
N THR A 78 -19.39 -5.05 -7.28
CA THR A 78 -19.95 -3.94 -8.04
C THR A 78 -19.84 -2.69 -7.17
N VAL A 79 -19.21 -1.65 -7.72
CA VAL A 79 -18.84 -0.45 -6.97
C VAL A 79 -19.24 0.80 -7.74
N GLU A 80 -19.75 1.79 -7.03
CA GLU A 80 -19.92 3.17 -7.50
C GLU A 80 -18.63 3.94 -7.17
N PRO A 81 -17.73 4.17 -8.14
CA PRO A 81 -16.42 4.75 -7.89
C PRO A 81 -16.53 6.24 -7.56
N VAL A 82 -15.89 6.68 -6.48
CA VAL A 82 -15.95 8.08 -6.02
C VAL A 82 -14.64 8.81 -6.26
N LYS A 83 -13.50 8.19 -5.88
CA LYS A 83 -12.19 8.82 -5.92
C LYS A 83 -11.06 7.78 -6.00
N LEU A 84 -9.98 8.15 -6.68
CA LEU A 84 -8.69 7.47 -6.59
C LEU A 84 -7.81 8.18 -5.56
N ILE A 85 -7.17 7.43 -4.68
CA ILE A 85 -6.40 7.94 -3.55
C ILE A 85 -5.05 7.24 -3.52
N PHE A 86 -3.97 8.04 -3.51
CA PHE A 86 -2.62 7.54 -3.29
C PHE A 86 -2.26 7.67 -1.81
N LYS A 87 -1.92 6.55 -1.16
CA LYS A 87 -1.52 6.51 0.24
C LYS A 87 -0.55 5.36 0.49
N SER A 88 0.51 5.62 1.29
CA SER A 88 1.49 4.59 1.70
C SER A 88 2.05 3.78 0.52
N LYS A 89 2.47 4.49 -0.55
CA LYS A 89 3.03 3.93 -1.80
C LYS A 89 2.05 3.10 -2.64
N ASP A 90 0.74 3.14 -2.34
CA ASP A 90 -0.27 2.38 -3.05
C ASP A 90 -1.46 3.25 -3.49
N TRP A 91 -2.07 2.87 -4.61
CA TRP A 91 -3.31 3.46 -5.08
C TRP A 91 -4.52 2.66 -4.58
N TYR A 92 -5.56 3.40 -4.21
CA TYR A 92 -6.84 2.87 -3.76
C TYR A 92 -7.98 3.51 -4.53
N LEU A 93 -8.96 2.67 -4.92
CA LEU A 93 -10.28 3.12 -5.30
C LEU A 93 -11.13 3.27 -4.04
N TYR A 94 -11.65 4.46 -3.79
CA TYR A 94 -12.71 4.69 -2.80
C TYR A 94 -14.05 4.72 -3.53
N GLY A 95 -15.01 3.93 -3.07
CA GLY A 95 -16.31 3.83 -3.69
C GLY A 95 -17.33 3.09 -2.83
N PHE A 96 -18.61 3.23 -3.19
CA PHE A 96 -19.71 2.55 -2.54
C PHE A 96 -19.83 1.12 -3.09
N CYS A 97 -19.64 0.13 -2.24
CA CYS A 97 -19.74 -1.28 -2.56
C CYS A 97 -21.17 -1.77 -2.44
N LEU A 98 -21.84 -2.10 -3.55
CA LEU A 98 -23.23 -2.55 -3.54
C LEU A 98 -23.42 -3.85 -2.74
N LEU A 99 -22.45 -4.79 -2.81
CA LEU A 99 -22.52 -6.05 -2.07
C LEU A 99 -22.48 -5.85 -0.54
N ARG A 100 -21.77 -4.84 -0.06
CA ARG A 100 -21.60 -4.56 1.36
C ARG A 100 -22.49 -3.44 1.86
N ASN A 101 -23.17 -2.74 0.95
CA ASN A 101 -23.98 -1.56 1.19
C ASN A 101 -23.24 -0.49 2.00
N ASP A 102 -21.95 -0.29 1.69
CA ASP A 102 -21.05 0.59 2.46
C ASP A 102 -19.91 1.13 1.59
N TYR A 103 -19.35 2.29 1.99
CA TYR A 103 -18.16 2.85 1.36
C TYR A 103 -16.91 2.10 1.77
N ARG A 104 -16.06 1.75 0.78
CA ARG A 104 -14.86 0.95 1.00
C ARG A 104 -13.70 1.41 0.16
N PHE A 105 -12.51 1.07 0.63
CA PHE A 105 -11.27 1.21 -0.10
C PHE A 105 -10.87 -0.10 -0.74
N PHE A 106 -10.52 -0.04 -2.02
CA PHE A 106 -10.04 -1.18 -2.79
C PHE A 106 -8.62 -0.87 -3.28
N LYS A 107 -7.62 -1.59 -2.80
CA LYS A 107 -6.24 -1.46 -3.29
C LYS A 107 -6.19 -1.89 -4.76
N LEU A 108 -5.66 -1.05 -5.66
CA LEU A 108 -5.70 -1.30 -7.10
C LEU A 108 -5.01 -2.60 -7.49
N THR A 109 -3.89 -2.93 -6.85
CA THR A 109 -3.14 -4.16 -7.13
C THR A 109 -3.95 -5.45 -6.89
N ARG A 110 -5.03 -5.37 -6.09
CA ARG A 110 -5.94 -6.47 -5.74
C ARG A 110 -7.20 -6.52 -6.63
N ILE A 111 -7.35 -5.58 -7.56
CA ILE A 111 -8.45 -5.54 -8.53
C ILE A 111 -8.01 -6.34 -9.76
N LYS A 112 -8.87 -7.27 -10.21
CA LYS A 112 -8.69 -8.04 -11.44
C LYS A 112 -9.99 -8.06 -12.23
N ASN A 113 -9.88 -8.21 -13.56
CA ASN A 113 -11.02 -8.33 -14.46
C ASN A 113 -12.00 -7.15 -14.30
N LEU A 114 -11.49 -5.92 -14.36
CA LEU A 114 -12.30 -4.72 -14.29
C LEU A 114 -13.20 -4.63 -15.53
N THR A 115 -14.45 -4.30 -15.31
CA THR A 115 -15.45 -4.04 -16.36
C THR A 115 -16.20 -2.76 -16.01
N LEU A 116 -16.23 -1.84 -16.95
CA LEU A 116 -17.03 -0.62 -16.87
C LEU A 116 -18.46 -0.93 -17.25
N LEU A 117 -19.40 -0.81 -16.30
CA LEU A 117 -20.81 -1.11 -16.51
C LEU A 117 -21.53 0.06 -17.21
N PRO A 118 -22.64 -0.18 -17.93
CA PRO A 118 -23.43 0.88 -18.55
C PRO A 118 -24.17 1.76 -17.54
N GLU A 119 -24.44 1.24 -16.34
CA GLU A 119 -25.21 1.92 -15.31
C GLU A 119 -24.45 3.10 -14.72
N THR A 120 -25.11 4.23 -14.67
CA THR A 120 -24.62 5.44 -14.01
C THR A 120 -25.20 5.56 -12.59
N PHE A 121 -24.56 6.38 -11.78
CA PHE A 121 -25.01 6.68 -10.41
C PHE A 121 -24.93 8.20 -10.13
N LEU A 122 -25.73 8.66 -9.20
CA LEU A 122 -25.63 10.04 -8.72
C LEU A 122 -24.50 10.14 -7.70
N ARG A 123 -23.51 11.00 -7.99
CA ARG A 123 -22.39 11.25 -7.09
C ARG A 123 -22.91 11.88 -5.79
N LYS A 124 -22.91 11.14 -4.71
CA LYS A 124 -23.12 11.69 -3.38
C LYS A 124 -21.83 12.36 -2.91
N LYS A 125 -21.93 13.54 -2.27
CA LYS A 125 -20.80 14.08 -1.51
C LYS A 125 -20.49 13.09 -0.39
N ALA A 126 -19.50 12.25 -0.60
CA ALA A 126 -18.97 11.40 0.45
C ALA A 126 -17.67 12.06 0.92
N ASP A 127 -17.65 12.48 2.18
CA ASP A 127 -16.39 12.82 2.83
C ASP A 127 -15.55 11.56 2.85
N VAL A 128 -14.36 11.64 2.28
CA VAL A 128 -13.43 10.51 2.31
C VAL A 128 -12.95 10.41 3.76
N PRO A 129 -13.35 9.38 4.51
CA PRO A 129 -12.84 9.22 5.86
C PRO A 129 -11.32 9.06 5.76
N GLU A 130 -10.60 9.49 6.78
CA GLU A 130 -9.21 9.13 6.88
C GLU A 130 -9.09 7.62 6.62
N LEU A 131 -8.19 7.25 5.70
CA LEU A 131 -7.77 5.87 5.55
C LEU A 131 -7.10 5.46 6.87
N LYS A 132 -7.89 5.30 7.89
CA LYS A 132 -7.42 4.52 9.02
C LYS A 132 -7.23 3.11 8.45
N PRO A 133 -6.06 2.48 8.63
CA PRO A 133 -5.99 1.06 8.40
C PRO A 133 -7.23 0.51 9.10
N THR A 134 -8.01 -0.36 8.44
CA THR A 134 -9.06 -1.10 9.13
C THR A 134 -8.31 -1.96 10.14
N ILE A 135 -7.97 -1.35 11.25
CA ILE A 135 -7.58 -2.02 12.45
C ILE A 135 -8.91 -2.62 12.95
N GLN A 136 -9.33 -3.73 12.31
CA GLN A 136 -9.88 -4.78 13.15
C GLN A 136 -8.90 -4.80 14.31
N GLN A 137 -9.37 -4.81 15.53
CA GLN A 137 -8.54 -4.85 16.74
C GLN A 137 -7.56 -6.03 16.59
N GLU A 138 -6.55 -5.85 15.72
CA GLU A 138 -5.50 -6.83 15.52
C GLU A 138 -4.70 -6.80 16.81
N ARG A 139 -4.58 -7.94 17.42
CA ARG A 139 -3.74 -8.11 18.60
C ARG A 139 -2.33 -7.67 18.21
N LEU A 140 -1.87 -6.58 18.77
CA LEU A 140 -0.48 -6.14 18.64
C LEU A 140 0.37 -6.97 19.62
N ILE A 141 1.49 -7.43 19.15
CA ILE A 141 2.50 -8.12 19.95
C ILE A 141 3.73 -7.25 19.97
N SER A 142 4.18 -6.90 21.17
CA SER A 142 5.47 -6.22 21.35
C SER A 142 6.58 -7.22 21.14
N VAL A 143 7.48 -6.92 20.19
CA VAL A 143 8.54 -7.84 19.79
C VAL A 143 9.88 -7.15 19.86
N ARG A 144 10.86 -7.77 20.48
CA ARG A 144 12.26 -7.36 20.44
C ARG A 144 13.01 -8.19 19.42
N LEU A 145 13.57 -7.50 18.43
CA LEU A 145 14.28 -8.10 17.29
C LEU A 145 15.75 -7.70 17.33
N LYS A 146 16.62 -8.64 16.97
CA LYS A 146 18.03 -8.39 16.68
C LYS A 146 18.27 -8.62 15.20
N PHE A 147 18.92 -7.65 14.55
CA PHE A 147 19.29 -7.75 13.14
C PHE A 147 20.80 -7.79 12.98
N SER A 148 21.24 -8.55 12.01
CA SER A 148 22.64 -8.56 11.60
C SER A 148 23.02 -7.24 10.91
N PRO A 149 24.31 -6.85 10.90
CA PRO A 149 24.76 -5.64 10.20
C PRO A 149 24.39 -5.61 8.71
N ALA A 150 24.24 -6.77 8.07
CA ALA A 150 23.86 -6.86 6.66
C ALA A 150 22.46 -6.31 6.35
N ALA A 151 21.57 -6.31 7.34
CA ALA A 151 20.21 -5.77 7.21
C ALA A 151 20.11 -4.27 7.56
N ALA A 152 21.21 -3.59 7.89
CA ALA A 152 21.18 -2.25 8.45
C ALA A 152 20.44 -1.24 7.58
N PHE A 153 20.66 -1.26 6.26
CA PHE A 153 19.99 -0.33 5.35
C PHE A 153 18.46 -0.43 5.46
N ARG A 154 17.92 -1.64 5.46
CA ARG A 154 16.48 -1.89 5.54
C ARG A 154 15.93 -1.55 6.93
N VAL A 155 16.70 -1.84 7.99
CA VAL A 155 16.30 -1.51 9.36
C VAL A 155 16.17 -0.01 9.55
N TYR A 156 17.11 0.80 9.04
CA TYR A 156 17.03 2.25 9.11
C TYR A 156 15.93 2.84 8.22
N ASP A 157 15.59 2.20 7.09
CA ASP A 157 14.49 2.62 6.24
C ASP A 157 13.12 2.38 6.90
N GLU A 158 13.00 1.32 7.71
CA GLU A 158 11.74 0.89 8.32
C GLU A 158 11.55 1.41 9.77
N PHE A 159 12.64 1.60 10.53
CA PHE A 159 12.63 1.99 11.95
C PHE A 159 13.49 3.24 12.19
N THR A 160 12.89 4.42 12.12
CA THR A 160 13.63 5.69 12.18
C THR A 160 14.07 6.10 13.57
N ASP A 161 13.32 5.76 14.62
CA ASP A 161 13.49 6.40 15.94
C ASP A 161 13.87 5.44 17.10
N THR A 162 13.98 4.15 16.86
CA THR A 162 14.07 3.13 17.94
C THR A 162 15.16 2.10 17.72
N VAL A 163 16.20 2.42 16.95
CA VAL A 163 17.27 1.47 16.62
C VAL A 163 18.44 1.67 17.59
N GLU A 164 18.70 0.64 18.41
CA GLU A 164 19.90 0.53 19.22
C GLU A 164 20.97 -0.24 18.43
N LYS A 165 22.25 0.11 18.60
CA LYS A 165 23.37 -0.56 17.93
C LYS A 165 24.41 -0.99 18.96
N ASP A 166 24.87 -2.25 18.86
CA ASP A 166 25.97 -2.75 19.68
C ASP A 166 27.35 -2.47 19.05
N ALA A 167 28.40 -2.77 19.79
CA ALA A 167 29.79 -2.59 19.34
C ALA A 167 30.17 -3.48 18.16
N GLN A 168 29.44 -4.57 17.93
CA GLN A 168 29.63 -5.54 16.85
C GLN A 168 28.84 -5.14 15.59
N GLY A 169 28.04 -4.07 15.68
CA GLY A 169 27.23 -3.55 14.57
C GLY A 169 25.86 -4.20 14.44
N SER A 170 25.47 -5.10 15.33
CA SER A 170 24.09 -5.62 15.37
C SER A 170 23.10 -4.55 15.78
N LEU A 171 21.89 -4.59 15.24
CA LEU A 171 20.85 -3.62 15.48
C LEU A 171 19.72 -4.24 16.29
N TYR A 172 19.19 -3.51 17.24
CA TYR A 172 18.10 -3.96 18.10
C TYR A 172 16.91 -3.02 17.97
N VAL A 173 15.73 -3.60 17.82
CA VAL A 173 14.49 -2.83 17.68
C VAL A 173 13.42 -3.48 18.56
N THR A 174 12.68 -2.67 19.31
CA THR A 174 11.43 -3.07 19.97
C THR A 174 10.27 -2.40 19.28
N VAL A 175 9.31 -3.20 18.79
CA VAL A 175 8.20 -2.71 17.98
C VAL A 175 6.93 -3.51 18.24
N ASP A 176 5.78 -2.79 18.23
CA ASP A 176 4.46 -3.42 18.30
C ASP A 176 3.98 -3.76 16.89
N MET A 177 3.75 -5.04 16.64
CA MET A 177 3.36 -5.54 15.32
C MET A 177 2.06 -6.36 15.38
N PRO A 178 1.21 -6.27 14.32
CA PRO A 178 0.04 -7.12 14.22
C PRO A 178 0.43 -8.61 14.13
N GLU A 179 -0.13 -9.45 15.00
CA GLU A 179 0.15 -10.88 15.06
C GLU A 179 0.04 -11.57 13.68
N ARG A 180 -0.94 -11.17 12.90
CA ARG A 180 -1.21 -11.75 11.58
C ARG A 180 -0.06 -11.57 10.58
N THR A 181 0.64 -10.45 10.60
CA THR A 181 1.68 -10.12 9.63
C THR A 181 3.09 -10.38 10.16
N LEU A 182 3.21 -10.58 11.47
CA LEU A 182 4.47 -10.68 12.19
C LEU A 182 5.42 -11.74 11.62
N TYR A 183 4.93 -12.96 11.42
CA TYR A 183 5.77 -14.06 10.91
C TYR A 183 6.28 -13.82 9.50
N SER A 184 5.40 -13.38 8.59
CA SER A 184 5.78 -13.10 7.21
C SER A 184 6.76 -11.94 7.13
N TYR A 185 6.58 -10.93 7.98
CA TYR A 185 7.49 -9.80 8.10
C TYR A 185 8.89 -10.26 8.55
N ILE A 186 8.98 -11.01 9.66
CA ILE A 186 10.25 -11.51 10.17
C ILE A 186 10.93 -12.42 9.14
N LEU A 187 10.19 -13.37 8.55
CA LEU A 187 10.72 -14.27 7.51
C LEU A 187 11.24 -13.54 6.27
N SER A 188 10.74 -12.33 5.99
CA SER A 188 11.23 -11.52 4.87
C SER A 188 12.66 -11.01 5.03
N TYR A 189 13.22 -11.07 6.23
CA TYR A 189 14.63 -10.77 6.51
C TYR A 189 15.55 -12.00 6.40
N GLY A 190 14.97 -13.19 6.19
CA GLY A 190 15.72 -14.44 6.12
C GLY A 190 16.45 -14.77 7.44
N ASP A 191 17.74 -15.03 7.35
CA ASP A 191 18.63 -15.32 8.47
C ASP A 191 19.24 -14.06 9.12
N ALA A 192 18.94 -12.88 8.57
CA ALA A 192 19.46 -11.61 9.08
C ALA A 192 18.71 -11.08 10.31
N VAL A 193 17.68 -11.77 10.81
CA VAL A 193 16.89 -11.36 11.96
C VAL A 193 16.72 -12.49 12.97
N GLU A 194 16.77 -12.14 14.25
CA GLU A 194 16.47 -13.01 15.38
C GLU A 194 15.42 -12.38 16.27
N ILE A 195 14.43 -13.18 16.70
CA ILE A 195 13.46 -12.79 17.72
C ILE A 195 14.13 -12.97 19.08
N LEU A 196 14.25 -11.91 19.87
CA LEU A 196 14.76 -11.99 21.23
C LEU A 196 13.61 -12.22 22.23
N GLU A 197 12.54 -11.46 22.07
CA GLU A 197 11.35 -11.49 22.94
C GLU A 197 10.08 -11.35 22.10
N PRO A 198 8.95 -11.94 22.52
CA PRO A 198 8.78 -12.86 23.65
C PRO A 198 9.20 -14.31 23.30
N ASP A 199 9.51 -15.12 24.31
CA ASP A 199 9.92 -16.53 24.15
C ASP A 199 8.87 -17.41 23.47
N GLU A 200 7.60 -17.11 23.67
CA GLU A 200 6.50 -17.82 23.01
C GLU A 200 6.57 -17.64 21.48
N LEU A 201 6.87 -16.43 21.03
CA LEU A 201 7.03 -16.14 19.61
C LEU A 201 8.26 -16.84 19.02
N ARG A 202 9.38 -16.90 19.77
CA ARG A 202 10.57 -17.65 19.37
C ARG A 202 10.26 -19.12 19.15
N ARG A 203 9.53 -19.74 20.09
CA ARG A 203 9.12 -21.15 19.99
C ARG A 203 8.25 -21.40 18.76
N SER A 204 7.22 -20.58 18.58
CA SER A 204 6.30 -20.68 17.45
C SER A 204 7.02 -20.45 16.09
N MET A 205 7.99 -19.54 16.03
CA MET A 205 8.83 -19.34 14.86
C MET A 205 9.69 -20.57 14.55
N ARG A 206 10.29 -21.19 15.56
CA ARG A 206 11.07 -22.44 15.38
C ARG A 206 10.23 -23.55 14.76
N GLU A 207 9.00 -23.76 15.28
CA GLU A 207 8.09 -24.76 14.74
C GLU A 207 7.70 -24.45 13.28
N LYS A 208 7.49 -23.18 12.97
CA LYS A 208 7.20 -22.73 11.60
C LYS A 208 8.38 -22.96 10.67
N LEU A 209 9.60 -22.64 11.11
CA LEU A 209 10.83 -22.89 10.34
C LEU A 209 11.06 -24.38 10.08
N THR A 210 10.79 -25.24 11.06
CA THR A 210 10.86 -26.70 10.88
C THR A 210 9.89 -27.15 9.79
N ARG A 211 8.63 -26.70 9.84
CA ARG A 211 7.63 -27.02 8.78
C ARG A 211 8.04 -26.48 7.40
N ILE A 212 8.69 -25.33 7.36
CA ILE A 212 9.22 -24.77 6.10
C ILE A 212 10.35 -25.66 5.59
N ALA A 213 11.33 -25.99 6.45
CA ALA A 213 12.46 -26.83 6.09
C ALA A 213 12.04 -28.23 5.57
N GLU A 214 10.97 -28.80 6.14
CA GLU A 214 10.42 -30.08 5.67
C GLU A 214 9.93 -30.04 4.22
N LYS A 215 9.46 -28.90 3.71
CA LYS A 215 9.02 -28.74 2.32
C LYS A 215 10.18 -28.76 1.31
N TYR A 216 11.41 -28.58 1.77
CA TYR A 216 12.62 -28.54 0.95
C TYR A 216 13.55 -29.76 1.19
N LYS A 217 13.10 -30.73 1.97
CA LYS A 217 13.77 -32.04 2.04
C LYS A 217 13.46 -32.79 0.74
N THR A 218 14.50 -33.02 -0.05
CA THR A 218 14.49 -33.85 -1.27
C THR A 218 14.40 -35.31 -0.91
#